data_9d7cd26c48dcf4c65bd23624e56adb7f
#
_entry.id   9d7cd26c48dcf4c65bd23624e56adb7f
#
_cell.length_a   1.000
_cell.length_b   1.000
_cell.length_c   1.000
_cell.angle_alpha   90.00
_cell.angle_beta   90.00
_cell.angle_gamma   90.00
#
_symmetry.space_group_name_H-M   'P 1'
#
loop_
_entity.id
_entity.type
_entity.pdbx_description
1 polymer ?
#
loop_
_entity_poly.entity_id
_entity_poly.type
_entity_poly.pdbx_seq_one_letter_code
_entity_poly.pdbx_strand_id
1 'polypeptide(L)'
;MKRMALVLLLALTGMSAGAQQALWGGSRVESPVINVDGTVTFRFQAPKAVKVEVSGDFLPSVKTEYQMDGASITVDLAGTRELKEGADGIWEYTTDFVVAPELYNYTFTVDGLKVIDPGNVWVNRDVASLTSVLMVPAEGARSDLYAVHSVPHGTVSKVWYHSDKAGFDRRLTVYTPAGYETTKAKYPVLYVLHGVGGDEDAWVTQGRAAQILDNLIARGRAKPMIVVFTNGNISQEAAPLENSTGYTRPVMSLPKTMDGTFEESFPEIVKFVETRYRAIPKKASRAVCGLSMGGAHTLYLSANYPDMFAYSGMFSAAVGVPDPSVSHVYQDLDTKLAKYFSHRPALFWIGCGSADFLFEANKAFRASLDAKGYPYKYMETEGGHTWRNWRIYLTEFVPLLFK
;
A
#
# COMPACT_ATOMS: atom_id res chain seq x y z
N MET A 1 -17.55 30.74 50.28
CA MET A 1 -17.89 29.88 49.12
C MET A 1 -17.28 30.36 47.79
N LYS A 2 -17.34 31.67 47.40
CA LYS A 2 -16.76 32.17 46.14
C LYS A 2 -15.23 32.02 45.99
N ARG A 3 -14.46 32.09 47.11
CA ARG A 3 -12.97 31.92 47.04
C ARG A 3 -12.53 30.45 46.92
N MET A 4 -13.29 29.51 47.45
CA MET A 4 -13.01 28.08 47.25
C MET A 4 -13.33 27.60 45.84
N ALA A 5 -14.38 28.15 45.19
CA ALA A 5 -14.71 27.82 43.83
C ALA A 5 -13.63 28.31 42.81
N LEU A 6 -13.01 29.48 43.11
CA LEU A 6 -11.96 30.02 42.24
C LEU A 6 -10.64 29.23 42.33
N VAL A 7 -10.30 28.73 43.54
CA VAL A 7 -9.11 27.89 43.75
C VAL A 7 -9.32 26.50 43.13
N LEU A 8 -10.53 25.95 43.17
CA LEU A 8 -10.85 24.68 42.51
C LEU A 8 -10.83 24.80 40.98
N LEU A 9 -11.29 25.94 40.44
CA LEU A 9 -11.25 26.18 38.99
C LEU A 9 -9.81 26.37 38.49
N LEU A 10 -8.94 27.04 39.25
CA LEU A 10 -7.53 27.21 38.94
C LEU A 10 -6.74 25.88 39.08
N ALA A 11 -7.12 25.02 40.05
CA ALA A 11 -6.52 23.70 40.16
C ALA A 11 -6.94 22.76 39.03
N LEU A 12 -8.18 22.83 38.55
CA LEU A 12 -8.67 22.07 37.41
C LEU A 12 -8.02 22.53 36.08
N THR A 13 -7.77 23.83 35.88
CA THR A 13 -7.06 24.33 34.70
C THR A 13 -5.57 24.01 34.74
N GLY A 14 -4.95 23.91 35.93
CA GLY A 14 -3.55 23.51 36.05
C GLY A 14 -3.30 22.01 35.82
N MET A 15 -4.31 21.17 36.11
CA MET A 15 -4.19 19.71 35.88
C MET A 15 -4.44 19.28 34.44
N SER A 16 -5.16 20.08 33.63
CA SER A 16 -5.39 19.78 32.23
C SER A 16 -4.22 20.12 31.31
N ALA A 17 -3.30 20.99 31.75
CA ALA A 17 -2.14 21.41 30.92
C ALA A 17 -1.05 20.35 30.79
N GLY A 18 -1.06 19.30 31.63
CA GLY A 18 -0.08 18.21 31.56
C GLY A 18 -0.52 16.96 30.80
N ALA A 19 -1.81 16.87 30.42
CA ALA A 19 -2.37 15.64 29.83
C ALA A 19 -2.20 15.52 28.33
N GLN A 20 -1.87 16.62 27.62
CA GLN A 20 -1.62 16.61 26.18
C GLN A 20 -0.33 17.39 25.87
N GLN A 21 0.76 16.69 25.74
CA GLN A 21 2.09 17.27 25.49
C GLN A 21 2.18 18.03 24.15
N ALA A 22 1.28 17.78 23.21
CA ALA A 22 1.32 18.33 21.86
C ALA A 22 0.46 19.59 21.63
N LEU A 23 -0.18 20.16 22.66
CA LEU A 23 -1.08 21.31 22.50
C LEU A 23 -0.40 22.62 22.05
N TRP A 24 0.91 22.75 22.22
CA TRP A 24 1.60 24.02 22.07
C TRP A 24 2.75 24.00 21.05
N GLY A 25 2.99 22.88 20.37
CA GLY A 25 4.15 22.69 19.47
C GLY A 25 3.82 22.52 17.98
N GLY A 26 2.57 22.72 17.57
CA GLY A 26 2.19 22.57 16.16
C GLY A 26 2.79 23.64 15.26
N SER A 27 3.07 23.29 13.98
CA SER A 27 3.45 24.24 12.95
C SER A 27 2.37 25.32 12.81
N ARG A 28 2.80 26.59 12.68
CA ARG A 28 1.91 27.71 12.36
C ARG A 28 1.85 27.97 10.86
N VAL A 29 2.60 27.23 10.09
CA VAL A 29 2.71 27.39 8.64
C VAL A 29 1.81 26.36 7.97
N GLU A 30 0.88 26.83 7.13
CA GLU A 30 -0.01 25.97 6.36
C GLU A 30 0.75 25.41 5.14
N SER A 31 0.89 24.08 5.10
CA SER A 31 1.57 23.35 4.04
C SER A 31 1.01 21.91 3.97
N PRO A 32 0.80 21.35 2.75
CA PRO A 32 0.72 22.04 1.46
C PRO A 32 -0.61 22.77 1.28
N VAL A 33 -0.64 23.77 0.39
CA VAL A 33 -1.88 24.47 0.00
C VAL A 33 -2.15 24.23 -1.48
N ILE A 34 -3.31 23.68 -1.80
CA ILE A 34 -3.78 23.55 -3.18
C ILE A 34 -4.45 24.87 -3.56
N ASN A 35 -3.87 25.57 -4.54
CA ASN A 35 -4.35 26.85 -4.98
C ASN A 35 -5.56 26.73 -5.94
N VAL A 36 -6.33 27.79 -6.09
CA VAL A 36 -7.52 27.82 -6.96
C VAL A 36 -7.17 27.54 -8.43
N ASP A 37 -5.98 27.89 -8.86
CA ASP A 37 -5.47 27.64 -10.22
C ASP A 37 -4.91 26.22 -10.42
N GLY A 38 -4.97 25.38 -9.38
CA GLY A 38 -4.48 24.00 -9.41
C GLY A 38 -2.97 23.85 -9.18
N THR A 39 -2.26 24.95 -8.92
CA THR A 39 -0.88 24.88 -8.42
C THR A 39 -0.87 24.47 -6.94
N VAL A 40 0.29 24.04 -6.42
CA VAL A 40 0.44 23.68 -5.00
C VAL A 40 1.59 24.45 -4.39
N THR A 41 1.32 25.08 -3.24
CA THR A 41 2.31 25.81 -2.46
C THR A 41 2.76 24.99 -1.27
N PHE A 42 4.06 24.76 -1.16
CA PHE A 42 4.73 24.10 -0.05
C PHE A 42 5.46 25.15 0.79
N ARG A 43 5.32 25.09 2.12
CA ARG A 43 5.98 26.00 3.06
C ARG A 43 6.67 25.23 4.18
N PHE A 44 7.83 25.73 4.59
CA PHE A 44 8.57 25.18 5.71
C PHE A 44 9.19 26.29 6.55
N GLN A 45 8.97 26.30 7.87
CA GLN A 45 9.56 27.28 8.77
C GLN A 45 10.91 26.79 9.28
N ALA A 46 11.98 27.42 8.80
CA ALA A 46 13.35 27.09 9.18
C ALA A 46 14.25 28.35 9.16
N PRO A 47 14.14 29.26 10.16
CA PRO A 47 14.77 30.57 10.14
C PRO A 47 16.29 30.55 10.25
N LYS A 48 16.89 29.39 10.46
CA LYS A 48 18.35 29.22 10.54
C LYS A 48 18.89 28.31 9.44
N ALA A 49 18.04 27.78 8.58
CA ALA A 49 18.47 26.90 7.49
C ALA A 49 19.17 27.71 6.40
N VAL A 50 20.12 27.07 5.75
CA VAL A 50 20.85 27.61 4.60
C VAL A 50 20.18 27.15 3.30
N LYS A 51 19.53 25.98 3.34
CA LYS A 51 18.86 25.40 2.18
C LYS A 51 17.66 24.56 2.60
N VAL A 52 16.53 24.74 1.91
CA VAL A 52 15.35 23.89 2.07
C VAL A 52 14.88 23.43 0.69
N GLU A 53 14.62 22.13 0.57
CA GLU A 53 14.13 21.50 -0.66
C GLU A 53 12.87 20.68 -0.38
N VAL A 54 11.97 20.61 -1.36
CA VAL A 54 10.86 19.63 -1.39
C VAL A 54 11.10 18.60 -2.48
N SER A 55 10.96 17.34 -2.12
CA SER A 55 10.99 16.22 -3.07
C SER A 55 9.66 15.50 -3.04
N GLY A 56 9.09 15.19 -4.20
CA GLY A 56 7.80 14.49 -4.27
C GLY A 56 7.52 13.90 -5.65
N ASP A 57 6.67 12.88 -5.67
CA ASP A 57 6.27 12.17 -6.90
C ASP A 57 5.26 12.96 -7.76
N PHE A 58 4.90 14.19 -7.34
CA PHE A 58 4.20 15.17 -8.17
C PHE A 58 5.15 15.95 -9.12
N LEU A 59 6.46 15.88 -8.88
CA LEU A 59 7.49 16.49 -9.73
C LEU A 59 7.95 15.49 -10.80
N PRO A 60 8.46 15.97 -11.95
CA PRO A 60 9.11 15.10 -12.92
C PRO A 60 10.20 14.25 -12.27
N SER A 61 10.16 12.93 -12.53
CA SER A 61 11.13 11.99 -11.96
C SER A 61 12.54 12.20 -12.54
N VAL A 62 13.53 11.80 -11.77
CA VAL A 62 14.95 11.80 -12.16
C VAL A 62 15.44 10.35 -12.20
N LYS A 63 15.94 9.92 -13.36
CA LYS A 63 16.55 8.60 -13.50
C LYS A 63 17.88 8.55 -12.74
N THR A 64 18.00 7.56 -11.88
CA THR A 64 19.19 7.35 -11.05
C THR A 64 19.61 5.88 -11.11
N GLU A 65 20.90 5.63 -11.25
CA GLU A 65 21.44 4.28 -11.22
C GLU A 65 21.77 3.88 -9.78
N TYR A 66 21.31 2.71 -9.40
CA TYR A 66 21.61 2.06 -8.12
C TYR A 66 22.33 0.74 -8.36
N GLN A 67 23.29 0.46 -7.49
CA GLN A 67 23.90 -0.86 -7.40
C GLN A 67 23.10 -1.71 -6.39
N MET A 68 22.53 -2.80 -6.84
CA MET A 68 21.78 -3.74 -6.01
C MET A 68 22.29 -5.15 -6.32
N ASP A 69 22.86 -5.82 -5.32
CA ASP A 69 23.41 -7.18 -5.42
C ASP A 69 24.36 -7.40 -6.61
N GLY A 70 25.19 -6.37 -6.91
CA GLY A 70 26.17 -6.42 -8.00
C GLY A 70 25.61 -6.11 -9.39
N ALA A 71 24.33 -5.82 -9.52
CA ALA A 71 23.69 -5.35 -10.74
C ALA A 71 23.39 -3.85 -10.68
N SER A 72 23.60 -3.12 -11.80
CA SER A 72 23.15 -1.75 -11.93
C SER A 72 21.68 -1.75 -12.35
N ILE A 73 20.82 -1.12 -11.55
CA ILE A 73 19.41 -0.89 -11.88
C ILE A 73 19.15 0.60 -12.02
N THR A 74 18.38 0.98 -13.05
CA THR A 74 17.91 2.36 -13.21
C THR A 74 16.54 2.48 -12.56
N VAL A 75 16.40 3.43 -11.64
CA VAL A 75 15.13 3.74 -10.98
C VAL A 75 14.75 5.20 -11.21
N ASP A 76 13.45 5.47 -11.30
CA ASP A 76 12.92 6.82 -11.33
C ASP A 76 12.73 7.31 -9.88
N LEU A 77 13.53 8.27 -9.47
CA LEU A 77 13.36 8.95 -8.18
C LEU A 77 12.42 10.15 -8.30
N ALA A 78 11.75 10.48 -7.21
CA ALA A 78 10.96 11.71 -7.11
C ALA A 78 11.84 12.94 -7.38
N GLY A 79 11.30 13.86 -8.19
CA GLY A 79 11.98 15.12 -8.47
C GLY A 79 12.13 16.00 -7.20
N THR A 80 13.02 16.98 -7.26
CA THR A 80 13.31 17.90 -6.16
C THR A 80 13.27 19.34 -6.64
N ARG A 81 12.77 20.24 -5.78
CA ARG A 81 12.79 21.70 -5.98
C ARG A 81 13.27 22.41 -4.72
N GLU A 82 14.10 23.41 -4.91
CA GLU A 82 14.56 24.30 -3.83
C GLU A 82 13.47 25.32 -3.51
N LEU A 83 13.24 25.56 -2.22
CA LEU A 83 12.36 26.60 -1.73
C LEU A 83 13.12 27.92 -1.64
N LYS A 84 12.41 29.03 -1.73
CA LYS A 84 12.97 30.38 -1.54
C LYS A 84 12.66 30.85 -0.14
N GLU A 85 13.67 31.41 0.52
CA GLU A 85 13.50 32.05 1.83
C GLU A 85 12.65 33.30 1.71
N GLY A 86 11.61 33.39 2.52
CA GLY A 86 10.73 34.54 2.66
C GLY A 86 10.89 35.24 4.01
N ALA A 87 9.89 36.02 4.39
CA ALA A 87 9.86 36.68 5.70
C ALA A 87 9.79 35.65 6.84
N ASP A 88 10.33 36.01 8.01
CA ASP A 88 10.28 35.23 9.26
C ASP A 88 10.84 33.82 9.16
N GLY A 89 11.78 33.58 8.20
CA GLY A 89 12.41 32.28 8.00
C GLY A 89 11.45 31.23 7.46
N ILE A 90 10.40 31.64 6.78
CA ILE A 90 9.49 30.74 6.06
C ILE A 90 10.03 30.55 4.64
N TRP A 91 10.31 29.32 4.30
CA TRP A 91 10.72 28.88 2.98
C TRP A 91 9.49 28.46 2.17
N GLU A 92 9.41 28.88 0.90
CA GLU A 92 8.24 28.61 0.06
C GLU A 92 8.63 28.16 -1.35
N TYR A 93 7.87 27.21 -1.89
CA TYR A 93 7.86 26.83 -3.30
C TYR A 93 6.42 26.64 -3.76
N THR A 94 6.02 27.32 -4.82
CA THR A 94 4.77 27.06 -5.53
C THR A 94 5.09 26.39 -6.86
N THR A 95 4.35 25.33 -7.21
CA THR A 95 4.56 24.67 -8.50
C THR A 95 4.30 25.62 -9.65
N ASP A 96 5.12 25.58 -10.69
CA ASP A 96 4.97 26.35 -11.92
C ASP A 96 4.08 25.64 -12.96
N PHE A 97 3.34 24.62 -12.52
CA PHE A 97 2.40 23.80 -13.30
C PHE A 97 1.21 23.39 -12.43
N VAL A 98 0.10 23.08 -13.08
CA VAL A 98 -1.08 22.47 -12.43
C VAL A 98 -0.74 21.05 -12.02
N VAL A 99 -0.87 20.73 -10.74
CA VAL A 99 -0.63 19.39 -10.23
C VAL A 99 -1.82 18.49 -10.58
N ALA A 100 -1.56 17.44 -11.32
CA ALA A 100 -2.60 16.50 -11.76
C ALA A 100 -3.34 15.86 -10.58
N PRO A 101 -4.64 15.54 -10.73
CA PRO A 101 -5.40 14.87 -9.69
C PRO A 101 -4.85 13.46 -9.38
N GLU A 102 -4.23 13.30 -8.21
CA GLU A 102 -3.66 12.04 -7.71
C GLU A 102 -3.35 12.16 -6.21
N LEU A 103 -2.94 11.04 -5.59
CA LEU A 103 -2.36 10.99 -4.27
C LEU A 103 -0.83 10.87 -4.38
N TYR A 104 -0.14 11.85 -3.84
CA TYR A 104 1.30 12.01 -3.90
C TYR A 104 1.96 11.86 -2.54
N ASN A 105 3.22 11.43 -2.54
CA ASN A 105 4.09 11.44 -1.37
C ASN A 105 5.18 12.50 -1.55
N TYR A 106 5.54 13.19 -0.46
CA TYR A 106 6.60 14.17 -0.48
C TYR A 106 7.35 14.24 0.85
N THR A 107 8.52 14.82 0.82
CA THR A 107 9.35 15.13 2.01
C THR A 107 10.07 16.44 1.80
N PHE A 108 10.51 17.08 2.89
CA PHE A 108 11.46 18.16 2.83
C PHE A 108 12.89 17.67 3.10
N THR A 109 13.87 18.42 2.61
CA THR A 109 15.29 18.28 2.98
C THR A 109 15.76 19.64 3.47
N VAL A 110 16.17 19.73 4.74
CA VAL A 110 16.64 20.95 5.39
C VAL A 110 18.12 20.76 5.71
N ASP A 111 19.00 21.52 5.07
CA ASP A 111 20.46 21.43 5.23
C ASP A 111 20.98 19.97 5.14
N GLY A 112 20.40 19.18 4.23
CA GLY A 112 20.76 17.78 4.02
C GLY A 112 19.99 16.77 4.90
N LEU A 113 19.22 17.22 5.90
CA LEU A 113 18.38 16.35 6.72
C LEU A 113 17.00 16.16 6.10
N LYS A 114 16.65 14.93 5.75
CA LYS A 114 15.31 14.58 5.24
C LYS A 114 14.29 14.52 6.37
N VAL A 115 13.18 15.24 6.23
CA VAL A 115 12.11 15.35 7.23
C VAL A 115 10.73 15.28 6.58
N ILE A 116 9.73 14.84 7.35
CA ILE A 116 8.31 15.01 6.98
C ILE A 116 7.90 16.46 7.15
N ASP A 117 6.78 16.85 6.54
CA ASP A 117 6.19 18.18 6.69
C ASP A 117 5.55 18.32 8.08
N PRO A 118 6.05 19.22 8.95
CA PRO A 118 5.44 19.47 10.25
C PRO A 118 4.08 20.18 10.17
N GLY A 119 3.76 20.76 9.02
CA GLY A 119 2.46 21.38 8.75
C GLY A 119 1.37 20.38 8.31
N ASN A 120 1.76 19.11 8.07
CA ASN A 120 0.86 18.08 7.56
C ASN A 120 0.94 16.80 8.41
N VAL A 121 -0.14 16.48 9.11
CA VAL A 121 -0.22 15.27 9.94
C VAL A 121 -0.53 13.99 9.16
N TRP A 122 -0.86 14.11 7.87
CA TRP A 122 -1.07 12.93 7.04
C TRP A 122 0.26 12.39 6.57
N VAL A 123 0.66 11.28 7.17
CA VAL A 123 1.96 10.62 6.95
C VAL A 123 1.72 9.17 6.53
N ASN A 124 2.43 8.73 5.51
CA ASN A 124 2.56 7.33 5.15
C ASN A 124 3.92 6.78 5.58
N ARG A 125 3.92 5.52 6.03
CA ARG A 125 5.15 4.74 6.21
C ARG A 125 5.32 3.82 4.99
N ASP A 126 6.47 3.93 4.36
CA ASP A 126 6.86 3.05 3.26
C ASP A 126 8.25 2.48 3.51
N VAL A 127 8.33 1.16 3.60
CA VAL A 127 9.58 0.45 3.89
C VAL A 127 10.29 1.04 5.11
N ALA A 128 11.34 1.78 4.88
CA ALA A 128 12.24 2.34 5.87
C ALA A 128 12.06 3.85 6.07
N SER A 129 11.06 4.47 5.45
CA SER A 129 10.89 5.92 5.45
C SER A 129 9.47 6.35 5.77
N LEU A 130 9.35 7.57 6.28
CA LEU A 130 8.10 8.29 6.42
C LEU A 130 8.03 9.34 5.31
N THR A 131 6.83 9.52 4.77
CA THR A 131 6.52 10.58 3.79
C THR A 131 5.26 11.30 4.19
N SER A 132 5.20 12.60 3.93
CA SER A 132 3.95 13.36 3.99
C SER A 132 3.12 13.11 2.73
N VAL A 133 1.80 13.24 2.84
CA VAL A 133 0.85 12.94 1.77
C VAL A 133 0.19 14.22 1.28
N LEU A 134 0.12 14.38 -0.04
CA LEU A 134 -0.69 15.35 -0.73
C LEU A 134 -1.72 14.62 -1.59
N MET A 135 -3.00 14.86 -1.37
CA MET A 135 -4.06 14.37 -2.25
C MET A 135 -4.67 15.53 -3.02
N VAL A 136 -4.56 15.50 -4.34
CA VAL A 136 -5.21 16.45 -5.24
C VAL A 136 -6.47 15.78 -5.80
N PRO A 137 -7.67 16.08 -5.27
CA PRO A 137 -8.90 15.45 -5.73
C PRO A 137 -9.41 16.13 -7.01
N ALA A 138 -10.07 15.37 -7.87
CA ALA A 138 -10.91 15.92 -8.92
C ALA A 138 -12.04 14.95 -9.26
N GLU A 139 -13.26 15.49 -9.39
CA GLU A 139 -14.44 14.72 -9.78
C GLU A 139 -14.23 14.08 -11.15
N GLY A 140 -14.55 12.77 -11.25
CA GLY A 140 -14.40 12.00 -12.48
C GLY A 140 -12.97 11.56 -12.81
N ALA A 141 -11.95 12.09 -12.14
CA ALA A 141 -10.59 11.59 -12.25
C ALA A 141 -10.46 10.21 -11.54
N ARG A 142 -9.36 9.50 -11.81
CA ARG A 142 -9.11 8.22 -11.13
C ARG A 142 -8.91 8.40 -9.63
N SER A 143 -8.26 9.48 -9.21
CA SER A 143 -8.07 9.86 -7.81
C SER A 143 -9.37 10.11 -7.05
N ASP A 144 -10.48 10.34 -7.77
CA ASP A 144 -11.82 10.40 -7.19
C ASP A 144 -12.21 9.09 -6.48
N LEU A 145 -11.70 7.94 -6.96
CA LEU A 145 -11.89 6.66 -6.28
C LEU A 145 -11.11 6.53 -4.96
N TYR A 146 -10.11 7.38 -4.73
CA TYR A 146 -9.31 7.38 -3.49
C TYR A 146 -9.91 8.29 -2.41
N ALA A 147 -10.84 9.17 -2.80
CA ALA A 147 -11.52 10.08 -1.90
C ALA A 147 -12.60 9.38 -1.07
N VAL A 148 -12.95 9.98 0.05
CA VAL A 148 -14.11 9.59 0.84
C VAL A 148 -15.33 10.31 0.27
N HIS A 149 -16.31 9.54 -0.19
CA HIS A 149 -17.58 10.06 -0.71
C HIS A 149 -18.73 9.73 0.25
N SER A 150 -19.85 10.39 0.09
CA SER A 150 -21.10 10.09 0.83
C SER A 150 -21.75 8.84 0.25
N VAL A 151 -21.12 7.69 0.45
CA VAL A 151 -21.59 6.36 0.03
C VAL A 151 -21.61 5.41 1.24
N PRO A 152 -22.29 4.27 1.19
CA PRO A 152 -22.17 3.28 2.24
C PRO A 152 -20.72 2.78 2.36
N HIS A 153 -20.15 2.85 3.58
CA HIS A 153 -18.78 2.45 3.85
C HIS A 153 -18.69 1.04 4.44
N GLY A 154 -17.67 0.30 4.04
CA GLY A 154 -17.29 -0.94 4.68
C GLY A 154 -16.55 -0.71 6.00
N THR A 155 -16.30 -1.80 6.72
CA THR A 155 -15.56 -1.78 7.98
C THR A 155 -14.16 -2.34 7.77
N VAL A 156 -13.15 -1.63 8.27
CA VAL A 156 -11.76 -2.12 8.35
C VAL A 156 -11.49 -2.56 9.79
N SER A 157 -11.12 -3.81 9.97
CA SER A 157 -10.80 -4.39 11.27
C SER A 157 -9.40 -5.02 11.27
N LYS A 158 -8.74 -5.00 12.42
CA LYS A 158 -7.46 -5.67 12.67
C LYS A 158 -7.71 -6.89 13.53
N VAL A 159 -7.32 -8.06 13.02
CA VAL A 159 -7.63 -9.33 13.68
C VAL A 159 -6.39 -10.21 13.82
N TRP A 160 -6.31 -10.93 14.92
CA TRP A 160 -5.22 -11.84 15.21
C TRP A 160 -5.64 -13.27 14.89
N TYR A 161 -4.69 -14.05 14.38
CA TYR A 161 -4.81 -15.47 14.14
C TYR A 161 -3.53 -16.18 14.55
N HIS A 162 -3.65 -17.41 15.03
CA HIS A 162 -2.49 -18.23 15.27
C HIS A 162 -1.96 -18.81 13.95
N SER A 163 -0.67 -18.69 13.70
CA SER A 163 0.00 -19.34 12.57
C SER A 163 0.87 -20.47 13.11
N ASP A 164 0.47 -21.70 12.86
CA ASP A 164 1.25 -22.90 13.23
C ASP A 164 2.62 -22.87 12.55
N LYS A 165 2.68 -22.38 11.30
CA LYS A 165 3.92 -22.28 10.52
C LYS A 165 4.91 -21.26 11.09
N ALA A 166 4.41 -20.12 11.58
CA ALA A 166 5.23 -19.11 12.24
C ALA A 166 5.55 -19.48 13.70
N GLY A 167 4.66 -20.20 14.37
CA GLY A 167 4.76 -20.57 15.78
C GLY A 167 4.28 -19.49 16.75
N PHE A 168 3.55 -18.48 16.27
CA PHE A 168 3.02 -17.37 17.07
C PHE A 168 1.79 -16.72 16.41
N ASP A 169 1.15 -15.82 17.17
CA ASP A 169 0.00 -15.08 16.67
C ASP A 169 0.42 -13.97 15.73
N ARG A 170 -0.29 -13.85 14.60
CA ARG A 170 -0.04 -12.88 13.55
C ARG A 170 -1.30 -12.10 13.25
N ARG A 171 -1.14 -10.88 12.73
CA ARG A 171 -2.24 -9.98 12.44
C ARG A 171 -2.60 -9.95 10.95
N LEU A 172 -3.89 -9.75 10.69
CA LEU A 172 -4.44 -9.41 9.38
C LEU A 172 -5.23 -8.10 9.51
N THR A 173 -5.24 -7.31 8.45
CA THR A 173 -6.22 -6.24 8.26
C THR A 173 -7.32 -6.76 7.34
N VAL A 174 -8.60 -6.60 7.71
CA VAL A 174 -9.74 -7.16 7.00
C VAL A 174 -10.76 -6.07 6.73
N TYR A 175 -11.14 -5.90 5.47
CA TYR A 175 -12.26 -5.09 5.04
C TYR A 175 -13.48 -5.98 4.85
N THR A 176 -14.62 -5.59 5.43
CA THR A 176 -15.94 -6.16 5.16
C THR A 176 -16.83 -5.12 4.50
N PRO A 177 -17.62 -5.47 3.46
CA PRO A 177 -18.38 -4.49 2.70
C PRO A 177 -19.50 -3.86 3.53
N ALA A 178 -19.96 -2.69 3.13
CA ALA A 178 -21.09 -2.01 3.75
C ALA A 178 -22.29 -2.94 3.91
N GLY A 179 -22.95 -2.89 5.08
CA GLY A 179 -24.07 -3.76 5.42
C GLY A 179 -23.69 -5.20 5.81
N TYR A 180 -22.40 -5.52 5.87
CA TYR A 180 -21.94 -6.83 6.32
C TYR A 180 -22.55 -7.22 7.66
N GLU A 181 -22.52 -6.33 8.67
CA GLU A 181 -22.99 -6.64 10.03
C GLU A 181 -24.51 -6.91 10.15
N THR A 182 -25.30 -6.38 9.20
CA THR A 182 -26.76 -6.42 9.24
C THR A 182 -27.37 -7.52 8.35
N THR A 183 -26.55 -8.24 7.59
CA THR A 183 -27.02 -9.31 6.69
C THR A 183 -26.45 -10.67 7.09
N LYS A 184 -27.08 -11.76 6.60
CA LYS A 184 -26.58 -13.14 6.70
C LYS A 184 -25.92 -13.61 5.40
N ALA A 185 -25.75 -12.73 4.43
CA ALA A 185 -25.15 -13.05 3.14
C ALA A 185 -23.71 -13.55 3.32
N LYS A 186 -23.31 -14.46 2.43
CA LYS A 186 -21.92 -14.89 2.30
C LYS A 186 -21.27 -14.15 1.14
N TYR A 187 -19.99 -13.87 1.28
CA TYR A 187 -19.24 -13.03 0.34
C TYR A 187 -18.03 -13.77 -0.24
N PRO A 188 -17.66 -13.48 -1.49
CA PRO A 188 -16.37 -13.88 -2.03
C PRO A 188 -15.25 -13.14 -1.30
N VAL A 189 -14.01 -13.66 -1.39
CA VAL A 189 -12.86 -13.15 -0.68
C VAL A 189 -11.74 -12.79 -1.66
N LEU A 190 -11.22 -11.58 -1.54
CA LEU A 190 -9.99 -11.12 -2.18
C LEU A 190 -8.87 -11.04 -1.14
N TYR A 191 -7.75 -11.71 -1.38
CA TYR A 191 -6.51 -11.56 -0.60
C TYR A 191 -5.58 -10.61 -1.32
N VAL A 192 -5.06 -9.60 -0.60
CA VAL A 192 -4.21 -8.55 -1.17
C VAL A 192 -2.89 -8.51 -0.43
N LEU A 193 -1.80 -8.66 -1.18
CA LEU A 193 -0.45 -8.85 -0.68
C LEU A 193 0.40 -7.62 -0.94
N HIS A 194 1.16 -7.18 0.08
CA HIS A 194 2.08 -6.04 -0.01
C HIS A 194 3.43 -6.42 -0.64
N GLY A 195 4.25 -5.42 -0.95
CA GLY A 195 5.63 -5.58 -1.43
C GLY A 195 6.66 -5.65 -0.29
N VAL A 196 7.93 -5.76 -0.66
CA VAL A 196 9.06 -5.73 0.30
C VAL A 196 8.95 -4.50 1.20
N GLY A 197 9.16 -4.69 2.50
CA GLY A 197 9.10 -3.63 3.51
C GLY A 197 7.71 -3.15 3.92
N GLY A 198 6.65 -3.60 3.23
CA GLY A 198 5.27 -3.38 3.64
C GLY A 198 4.81 -4.35 4.72
N ASP A 199 3.54 -4.28 5.04
CA ASP A 199 2.82 -5.12 5.99
C ASP A 199 1.31 -5.12 5.72
N GLU A 200 0.52 -5.67 6.63
CA GLU A 200 -0.93 -5.78 6.51
C GLU A 200 -1.69 -4.44 6.50
N ASP A 201 -1.02 -3.33 6.80
CA ASP A 201 -1.63 -1.99 6.78
C ASP A 201 -1.31 -1.20 5.49
N ALA A 202 -0.31 -1.62 4.70
CA ALA A 202 0.18 -0.87 3.55
C ALA A 202 -0.91 -0.55 2.51
N TRP A 203 -1.76 -1.52 2.17
CA TRP A 203 -2.81 -1.32 1.19
C TRP A 203 -3.96 -0.42 1.67
N VAL A 204 -4.27 -0.40 2.96
CA VAL A 204 -5.31 0.48 3.51
C VAL A 204 -4.80 1.90 3.72
N THR A 205 -3.51 2.08 4.00
CA THR A 205 -2.89 3.41 4.17
C THR A 205 -2.47 4.01 2.84
N GLN A 206 -1.44 3.49 2.20
CA GLN A 206 -0.88 3.99 0.94
C GLN A 206 -1.74 3.64 -0.27
N GLY A 207 -2.32 2.43 -0.27
CA GLY A 207 -3.18 1.93 -1.35
C GLY A 207 -4.58 2.51 -1.38
N ARG A 208 -5.06 3.15 -0.30
CA ARG A 208 -6.45 3.64 -0.18
C ARG A 208 -7.51 2.57 -0.51
N ALA A 209 -7.18 1.31 -0.25
CA ALA A 209 -7.97 0.17 -0.72
C ALA A 209 -9.42 0.19 -0.20
N ALA A 210 -9.66 0.61 1.06
CA ALA A 210 -11.02 0.71 1.60
C ALA A 210 -11.87 1.71 0.81
N GLN A 211 -11.34 2.90 0.52
CA GLN A 211 -12.03 3.95 -0.24
C GLN A 211 -12.29 3.49 -1.69
N ILE A 212 -11.30 2.86 -2.32
CA ILE A 212 -11.45 2.30 -3.67
C ILE A 212 -12.58 1.27 -3.70
N LEU A 213 -12.63 0.35 -2.72
CA LEU A 213 -13.66 -0.68 -2.62
C LEU A 213 -15.04 -0.08 -2.39
N ASP A 214 -15.18 0.84 -1.43
CA ASP A 214 -16.45 1.52 -1.16
C ASP A 214 -16.99 2.20 -2.41
N ASN A 215 -16.14 2.97 -3.09
CA ASN A 215 -16.53 3.72 -4.28
C ASN A 215 -16.86 2.80 -5.47
N LEU A 216 -16.08 1.73 -5.70
CA LEU A 216 -16.36 0.76 -6.76
C LEU A 216 -17.66 -0.02 -6.51
N ILE A 217 -17.90 -0.44 -5.26
CA ILE A 217 -19.12 -1.17 -4.87
C ILE A 217 -20.34 -0.26 -4.99
N ALA A 218 -20.27 0.98 -4.45
CA ALA A 218 -21.37 1.93 -4.52
C ALA A 218 -21.73 2.32 -5.96
N ARG A 219 -20.75 2.38 -6.87
CA ARG A 219 -20.96 2.62 -8.30
C ARG A 219 -21.39 1.37 -9.09
N GLY A 220 -21.62 0.23 -8.43
CA GLY A 220 -21.98 -1.04 -9.09
C GLY A 220 -20.88 -1.63 -9.98
N ARG A 221 -19.65 -1.14 -9.87
CA ARG A 221 -18.50 -1.61 -10.65
C ARG A 221 -17.84 -2.84 -10.05
N ALA A 222 -17.99 -3.08 -8.75
CA ALA A 222 -17.50 -4.27 -8.04
C ALA A 222 -18.61 -4.94 -7.24
N LYS A 223 -18.54 -6.26 -7.11
CA LYS A 223 -19.40 -6.99 -6.18
C LYS A 223 -18.95 -6.74 -4.74
N PRO A 224 -19.87 -6.65 -3.77
CA PRO A 224 -19.51 -6.68 -2.36
C PRO A 224 -18.65 -7.93 -2.04
N MET A 225 -17.53 -7.75 -1.39
CA MET A 225 -16.59 -8.81 -1.06
C MET A 225 -15.88 -8.54 0.27
N ILE A 226 -15.39 -9.58 0.90
CA ILE A 226 -14.41 -9.49 2.00
C ILE A 226 -13.03 -9.29 1.37
N VAL A 227 -12.23 -8.37 1.90
CA VAL A 227 -10.84 -8.22 1.45
C VAL A 227 -9.89 -8.39 2.63
N VAL A 228 -8.89 -9.24 2.45
CA VAL A 228 -7.92 -9.60 3.49
C VAL A 228 -6.54 -9.11 3.08
N PHE A 229 -6.00 -8.20 3.85
CA PHE A 229 -4.64 -7.70 3.69
C PHE A 229 -3.74 -8.49 4.63
N THR A 230 -2.79 -9.21 4.05
CA THR A 230 -1.92 -10.11 4.78
C THR A 230 -0.57 -9.47 5.06
N ASN A 231 0.13 -9.95 6.10
CA ASN A 231 1.54 -9.64 6.29
C ASN A 231 2.40 -10.75 5.69
N GLY A 232 3.11 -10.45 4.60
CA GLY A 232 4.01 -11.38 3.91
C GLY A 232 5.32 -11.63 4.65
N ASN A 233 5.61 -10.82 5.69
CA ASN A 233 6.81 -11.00 6.52
C ASN A 233 6.53 -12.04 7.62
N ILE A 234 6.77 -13.31 7.32
CA ILE A 234 6.39 -14.43 8.20
C ILE A 234 7.04 -14.37 9.60
N SER A 235 8.13 -13.63 9.77
CA SER A 235 8.80 -13.41 11.05
C SER A 235 8.24 -12.26 11.88
N GLN A 236 7.22 -11.55 11.40
CA GLN A 236 6.54 -10.47 12.11
C GLN A 236 5.19 -10.88 12.67
N GLU A 237 4.90 -10.46 13.91
CA GLU A 237 3.56 -10.56 14.51
C GLU A 237 2.56 -9.65 13.80
N ALA A 238 2.93 -8.39 13.60
CA ALA A 238 2.11 -7.32 13.05
C ALA A 238 2.97 -6.18 12.49
N ALA A 239 2.34 -5.23 11.82
CA ALA A 239 2.94 -3.96 11.43
C ALA A 239 3.63 -3.26 12.61
N PRO A 240 4.69 -2.47 12.39
CA PRO A 240 5.25 -1.60 13.42
C PRO A 240 4.16 -0.79 14.13
N LEU A 241 4.33 -0.54 15.42
CA LEU A 241 3.38 0.06 16.38
C LEU A 241 2.32 -0.91 16.92
N GLU A 242 2.13 -2.07 16.33
CA GLU A 242 1.11 -3.03 16.72
C GLU A 242 1.72 -4.38 17.14
N ASN A 243 3.03 -4.53 16.99
CA ASN A 243 3.79 -5.70 17.44
C ASN A 243 4.36 -5.48 18.86
N SER A 244 4.95 -6.53 19.44
CA SER A 244 5.55 -6.48 20.78
C SER A 244 6.93 -5.79 20.82
N THR A 245 7.46 -5.37 19.68
CA THR A 245 8.80 -4.77 19.56
C THR A 245 8.71 -3.26 19.80
N GLY A 246 9.38 -2.75 20.84
CA GLY A 246 9.42 -1.30 21.13
C GLY A 246 10.27 -0.48 20.15
N TYR A 247 11.02 -1.15 19.27
CA TYR A 247 11.83 -0.56 18.23
C TYR A 247 11.79 -1.43 16.97
N THR A 248 11.48 -0.81 15.83
CA THR A 248 11.52 -1.49 14.52
C THR A 248 12.59 -0.86 13.65
N ARG A 249 13.62 -1.64 13.35
CA ARG A 249 14.69 -1.19 12.46
C ARG A 249 14.15 -1.03 11.03
N PRO A 250 14.46 0.10 10.36
CA PRO A 250 14.09 0.27 8.95
C PRO A 250 14.96 -0.62 8.05
N VAL A 251 14.42 -1.74 7.60
CA VAL A 251 15.09 -2.69 6.70
C VAL A 251 14.18 -3.08 5.55
N MET A 252 14.76 -3.30 4.38
CA MET A 252 14.03 -3.73 3.19
C MET A 252 13.48 -5.15 3.35
N SER A 253 14.29 -6.06 3.86
CA SER A 253 13.91 -7.48 3.99
C SER A 253 14.04 -7.95 5.41
N LEU A 254 13.05 -8.67 5.88
CA LEU A 254 13.03 -9.34 7.17
C LEU A 254 13.44 -10.83 7.01
N PRO A 255 13.85 -11.50 8.08
CA PRO A 255 14.14 -12.94 8.02
C PRO A 255 12.96 -13.73 7.46
N LYS A 256 13.27 -14.75 6.66
CA LYS A 256 12.30 -15.64 6.01
C LYS A 256 11.37 -14.94 5.00
N THR A 257 11.71 -13.72 4.58
CA THR A 257 11.03 -13.08 3.46
C THR A 257 11.43 -13.80 2.17
N MET A 258 10.47 -14.26 1.38
CA MET A 258 10.68 -14.96 0.10
C MET A 258 11.53 -16.24 0.22
N ASP A 259 11.30 -17.03 1.27
CA ASP A 259 11.90 -18.37 1.44
C ASP A 259 10.88 -19.52 1.28
N GLY A 260 9.66 -19.21 0.83
CA GLY A 260 8.56 -20.16 0.66
C GLY A 260 7.70 -20.35 1.91
N THR A 261 8.15 -19.93 3.08
CA THR A 261 7.43 -20.13 4.34
C THR A 261 6.08 -19.42 4.35
N PHE A 262 5.99 -18.22 3.75
CA PHE A 262 4.74 -17.49 3.66
C PHE A 262 3.71 -18.22 2.80
N GLU A 263 4.10 -18.70 1.62
CA GLU A 263 3.23 -19.46 0.73
C GLU A 263 2.73 -20.77 1.39
N GLU A 264 3.61 -21.46 2.11
CA GLU A 264 3.23 -22.67 2.84
C GLU A 264 2.25 -22.39 4.00
N SER A 265 2.34 -21.19 4.62
CA SER A 265 1.43 -20.77 5.70
C SER A 265 0.08 -20.30 5.20
N PHE A 266 -0.05 -19.96 3.92
CA PHE A 266 -1.23 -19.29 3.38
C PHE A 266 -2.55 -20.06 3.53
N PRO A 267 -2.58 -21.41 3.44
CA PRO A 267 -3.79 -22.18 3.75
C PRO A 267 -4.34 -21.94 5.16
N GLU A 268 -3.50 -21.61 6.15
CA GLU A 268 -3.92 -21.25 7.52
C GLU A 268 -4.76 -19.97 7.50
N ILE A 269 -4.31 -18.96 6.73
CA ILE A 269 -5.03 -17.68 6.57
C ILE A 269 -6.39 -17.92 5.92
N VAL A 270 -6.44 -18.71 4.84
CA VAL A 270 -7.70 -19.06 4.16
C VAL A 270 -8.66 -19.75 5.12
N LYS A 271 -8.19 -20.74 5.86
CA LYS A 271 -8.99 -21.48 6.86
C LYS A 271 -9.50 -20.56 7.96
N PHE A 272 -8.65 -19.68 8.49
CA PHE A 272 -9.04 -18.70 9.52
C PHE A 272 -10.15 -17.77 9.01
N VAL A 273 -9.98 -17.20 7.82
CA VAL A 273 -10.96 -16.28 7.22
C VAL A 273 -12.31 -16.97 6.98
N GLU A 274 -12.31 -18.20 6.45
CA GLU A 274 -13.53 -18.95 6.19
C GLU A 274 -14.25 -19.44 7.45
N THR A 275 -13.53 -19.60 8.55
CA THR A 275 -14.10 -19.96 9.85
C THR A 275 -14.68 -18.74 10.56
N ARG A 276 -14.00 -17.58 10.47
CA ARG A 276 -14.35 -16.39 11.24
C ARG A 276 -15.38 -15.51 10.53
N TYR A 277 -15.35 -15.46 9.20
CA TYR A 277 -16.18 -14.57 8.39
C TYR A 277 -17.20 -15.35 7.53
N ARG A 278 -18.24 -14.66 7.08
CA ARG A 278 -19.21 -15.23 6.13
C ARG A 278 -18.64 -15.32 4.72
N ALA A 279 -17.53 -16.01 4.59
CA ALA A 279 -16.88 -16.29 3.32
C ALA A 279 -17.56 -17.44 2.57
N ILE A 280 -17.50 -17.43 1.24
CA ILE A 280 -17.90 -18.54 0.38
C ILE A 280 -16.68 -19.44 0.15
N PRO A 281 -16.62 -20.66 0.72
CA PRO A 281 -15.43 -21.52 0.70
C PRO A 281 -15.31 -22.29 -0.62
N LYS A 282 -15.22 -21.58 -1.75
CA LYS A 282 -15.10 -22.17 -3.10
C LYS A 282 -14.01 -21.45 -3.90
N LYS A 283 -13.26 -22.18 -4.72
CA LYS A 283 -12.26 -21.65 -5.66
C LYS A 283 -12.81 -20.44 -6.45
N ALA A 284 -14.01 -20.58 -7.03
CA ALA A 284 -14.66 -19.52 -7.82
C ALA A 284 -14.95 -18.22 -7.05
N SER A 285 -14.90 -18.27 -5.72
CA SER A 285 -15.16 -17.14 -4.83
C SER A 285 -13.89 -16.67 -4.10
N ARG A 286 -12.70 -17.10 -4.53
CA ARG A 286 -11.41 -16.63 -3.98
C ARG A 286 -10.58 -15.99 -5.07
N ALA A 287 -10.04 -14.83 -4.74
CA ALA A 287 -9.08 -14.10 -5.55
C ALA A 287 -7.84 -13.77 -4.72
N VAL A 288 -6.69 -13.65 -5.38
CA VAL A 288 -5.45 -13.19 -4.77
C VAL A 288 -4.77 -12.19 -5.70
N CYS A 289 -4.25 -11.10 -5.15
CA CYS A 289 -3.40 -10.19 -5.90
C CYS A 289 -2.33 -9.58 -4.99
N GLY A 290 -1.29 -9.04 -5.59
CA GLY A 290 -0.25 -8.39 -4.81
C GLY A 290 0.72 -7.62 -5.67
N LEU A 291 1.43 -6.68 -5.02
CA LEU A 291 2.44 -5.84 -5.65
C LEU A 291 3.86 -6.36 -5.39
N SER A 292 4.76 -6.21 -6.37
CA SER A 292 6.19 -6.51 -6.19
C SER A 292 6.43 -7.92 -5.62
N MET A 293 6.98 -8.05 -4.43
CA MET A 293 7.07 -9.29 -3.64
C MET A 293 5.71 -10.00 -3.53
N GLY A 294 4.64 -9.26 -3.21
CA GLY A 294 3.27 -9.80 -3.15
C GLY A 294 2.78 -10.31 -4.50
N GLY A 295 3.27 -9.73 -5.61
CA GLY A 295 3.05 -10.26 -6.96
C GLY A 295 3.75 -11.60 -7.19
N ALA A 296 4.98 -11.77 -6.69
CA ALA A 296 5.67 -13.04 -6.69
C ALA A 296 4.95 -14.08 -5.81
N HIS A 297 4.56 -13.70 -4.59
CA HIS A 297 3.73 -14.57 -3.74
C HIS A 297 2.44 -14.99 -4.44
N THR A 298 1.75 -14.06 -5.14
CA THR A 298 0.55 -14.36 -5.93
C THR A 298 0.83 -15.42 -6.99
N LEU A 299 1.95 -15.30 -7.73
CA LEU A 299 2.36 -16.28 -8.73
C LEU A 299 2.56 -17.66 -8.10
N TYR A 300 3.36 -17.75 -7.04
CA TYR A 300 3.70 -19.02 -6.43
C TYR A 300 2.56 -19.66 -5.63
N LEU A 301 1.70 -18.85 -5.00
CA LEU A 301 0.45 -19.33 -4.41
C LEU A 301 -0.46 -19.95 -5.47
N SER A 302 -0.63 -19.28 -6.61
CA SER A 302 -1.46 -19.79 -7.71
C SER A 302 -0.88 -21.08 -8.30
N ALA A 303 0.43 -21.12 -8.49
CA ALA A 303 1.13 -22.26 -9.08
C ALA A 303 1.14 -23.50 -8.15
N ASN A 304 1.37 -23.30 -6.84
CA ASN A 304 1.43 -24.40 -5.87
C ASN A 304 0.04 -24.88 -5.42
N TYR A 305 -0.98 -23.98 -5.43
CA TYR A 305 -2.35 -24.29 -4.98
C TYR A 305 -3.37 -24.02 -6.10
N PRO A 306 -3.36 -24.78 -7.21
CA PRO A 306 -4.16 -24.50 -8.42
C PRO A 306 -5.68 -24.54 -8.20
N ASP A 307 -6.14 -25.12 -7.09
CA ASP A 307 -7.55 -25.17 -6.69
C ASP A 307 -7.95 -24.12 -5.64
N MET A 308 -7.00 -23.30 -5.20
CA MET A 308 -7.29 -22.34 -4.14
C MET A 308 -7.97 -21.08 -4.68
N PHE A 309 -7.48 -20.51 -5.80
CA PHE A 309 -7.93 -19.26 -6.37
C PHE A 309 -8.40 -19.40 -7.81
N ALA A 310 -9.52 -18.74 -8.14
CA ALA A 310 -9.96 -18.63 -9.53
C ALA A 310 -9.43 -17.37 -10.21
N TYR A 311 -9.01 -16.36 -9.43
CA TYR A 311 -8.56 -15.06 -9.92
C TYR A 311 -7.21 -14.74 -9.30
N SER A 312 -6.24 -14.38 -10.12
CA SER A 312 -4.88 -14.00 -9.70
C SER A 312 -4.46 -12.70 -10.37
N GLY A 313 -3.94 -11.73 -9.60
CA GLY A 313 -3.49 -10.43 -10.08
C GLY A 313 -2.06 -10.14 -9.66
N MET A 314 -1.17 -9.98 -10.62
CA MET A 314 0.25 -9.68 -10.42
C MET A 314 0.50 -8.21 -10.76
N PHE A 315 0.88 -7.40 -9.77
CA PHE A 315 1.12 -5.96 -9.92
C PHE A 315 2.62 -5.69 -9.79
N SER A 316 3.28 -5.29 -10.87
CA SER A 316 4.75 -5.09 -10.89
C SER A 316 5.47 -6.25 -10.18
N ALA A 317 5.15 -7.48 -10.53
CA ALA A 317 5.56 -8.65 -9.77
C ALA A 317 7.07 -8.89 -9.82
N ALA A 318 7.66 -9.27 -8.70
CA ALA A 318 9.08 -9.66 -8.59
C ALA A 318 9.31 -11.07 -9.18
N VAL A 319 8.98 -11.22 -10.48
CA VAL A 319 9.15 -12.47 -11.21
C VAL A 319 10.65 -12.78 -11.36
N GLY A 320 11.04 -14.02 -11.04
CA GLY A 320 12.43 -14.48 -11.13
C GLY A 320 13.33 -14.05 -9.98
N VAL A 321 12.80 -13.29 -9.00
CA VAL A 321 13.54 -12.91 -7.78
C VAL A 321 13.62 -14.06 -6.76
N PRO A 322 12.53 -14.85 -6.49
CA PRO A 322 12.62 -15.98 -5.58
C PRO A 322 13.60 -17.05 -6.12
N ASP A 323 14.56 -17.44 -5.27
CA ASP A 323 15.57 -18.44 -5.61
C ASP A 323 15.02 -19.86 -5.49
N PRO A 324 14.99 -20.66 -6.59
CA PRO A 324 14.53 -22.03 -6.55
C PRO A 324 15.37 -22.96 -5.65
N SER A 325 16.60 -22.60 -5.32
CA SER A 325 17.46 -23.39 -4.43
C SER A 325 17.04 -23.28 -2.97
N VAL A 326 16.32 -22.21 -2.60
CA VAL A 326 15.92 -21.93 -1.20
C VAL A 326 14.69 -22.74 -0.78
N SER A 327 13.75 -22.96 -1.71
CA SER A 327 12.49 -23.64 -1.36
C SER A 327 11.90 -24.41 -2.55
N HIS A 328 11.32 -25.59 -2.25
CA HIS A 328 10.54 -26.34 -3.24
C HIS A 328 9.31 -25.55 -3.76
N VAL A 329 8.85 -24.56 -3.01
CA VAL A 329 7.77 -23.65 -3.45
C VAL A 329 8.14 -22.97 -4.76
N TYR A 330 9.40 -22.63 -4.95
CA TYR A 330 9.91 -21.89 -6.10
C TYR A 330 10.46 -22.77 -7.23
N GLN A 331 10.56 -24.09 -7.00
CA GLN A 331 11.02 -25.06 -7.99
C GLN A 331 9.93 -25.41 -9.00
N ASP A 332 10.34 -25.86 -10.18
CA ASP A 332 9.49 -26.45 -11.22
C ASP A 332 8.30 -25.54 -11.63
N LEU A 333 8.52 -24.22 -11.69
CA LEU A 333 7.47 -23.24 -11.95
C LEU A 333 6.69 -23.54 -13.24
N ASP A 334 7.38 -23.97 -14.31
CA ASP A 334 6.75 -24.33 -15.59
C ASP A 334 5.75 -25.48 -15.45
N THR A 335 6.11 -26.54 -14.74
CA THR A 335 5.24 -27.68 -14.47
C THR A 335 4.05 -27.26 -13.61
N LYS A 336 4.28 -26.45 -12.58
CA LYS A 336 3.23 -25.93 -11.70
C LYS A 336 2.26 -25.00 -12.45
N LEU A 337 2.75 -24.16 -13.34
CA LEU A 337 1.91 -23.31 -14.18
C LEU A 337 1.08 -24.12 -15.18
N ALA A 338 1.65 -25.15 -15.78
CA ALA A 338 0.90 -26.06 -16.65
C ALA A 338 -0.28 -26.69 -15.89
N LYS A 339 -0.05 -27.13 -14.64
CA LYS A 339 -1.10 -27.63 -13.77
C LYS A 339 -2.12 -26.55 -13.43
N TYR A 340 -1.66 -25.36 -13.04
CA TYR A 340 -2.55 -24.22 -12.71
C TYR A 340 -3.50 -23.88 -13.85
N PHE A 341 -2.98 -23.74 -15.08
CA PHE A 341 -3.81 -23.41 -16.24
C PHE A 341 -4.71 -24.56 -16.68
N SER A 342 -4.32 -25.84 -16.47
CA SER A 342 -5.21 -26.98 -16.70
C SER A 342 -6.43 -26.97 -15.79
N HIS A 343 -6.34 -26.34 -14.60
CA HIS A 343 -7.45 -26.13 -13.65
C HIS A 343 -8.32 -24.92 -13.99
N ARG A 344 -8.12 -24.28 -15.18
CA ARG A 344 -8.93 -23.23 -15.77
C ARG A 344 -9.21 -22.07 -14.81
N PRO A 345 -8.21 -21.26 -14.43
CA PRO A 345 -8.45 -20.05 -13.67
C PRO A 345 -9.41 -19.12 -14.45
N ALA A 346 -10.28 -18.41 -13.74
CA ALA A 346 -11.21 -17.48 -14.35
C ALA A 346 -10.50 -16.20 -14.84
N LEU A 347 -9.40 -15.82 -14.17
CA LEU A 347 -8.60 -14.66 -14.54
C LEU A 347 -7.16 -14.83 -14.05
N PHE A 348 -6.22 -14.63 -14.95
CA PHE A 348 -4.82 -14.34 -14.65
C PHE A 348 -4.51 -12.95 -15.20
N TRP A 349 -4.16 -12.01 -14.33
CA TRP A 349 -4.01 -10.60 -14.68
C TRP A 349 -2.61 -10.10 -14.30
N ILE A 350 -2.00 -9.31 -15.18
CA ILE A 350 -0.66 -8.77 -14.98
C ILE A 350 -0.70 -7.27 -15.26
N GLY A 351 -0.13 -6.45 -14.36
CA GLY A 351 0.09 -5.02 -14.57
C GLY A 351 1.53 -4.66 -14.28
N CYS A 352 2.14 -3.83 -15.13
CA CYS A 352 3.49 -3.31 -14.91
C CYS A 352 3.66 -1.94 -15.57
N GLY A 353 4.35 -1.02 -14.88
CA GLY A 353 4.71 0.27 -15.44
C GLY A 353 5.85 0.16 -16.45
N SER A 354 5.81 0.96 -17.50
CA SER A 354 6.83 0.92 -18.57
C SER A 354 8.22 1.40 -18.11
N ALA A 355 8.27 2.18 -17.02
CA ALA A 355 9.52 2.61 -16.37
C ALA A 355 9.82 1.83 -15.07
N ASP A 356 9.09 0.73 -14.80
CA ASP A 356 9.31 -0.12 -13.63
C ASP A 356 10.60 -0.95 -13.83
N PHE A 357 11.46 -1.01 -12.83
CA PHE A 357 12.70 -1.80 -12.91
C PHE A 357 12.43 -3.31 -13.09
N LEU A 358 11.22 -3.79 -12.79
CA LEU A 358 10.77 -5.16 -13.04
C LEU A 358 10.09 -5.32 -14.41
N PHE A 359 10.02 -4.28 -15.24
CA PHE A 359 9.31 -4.30 -16.51
C PHE A 359 9.81 -5.41 -17.45
N GLU A 360 11.13 -5.49 -17.67
CA GLU A 360 11.70 -6.49 -18.57
C GLU A 360 11.51 -7.92 -18.05
N ALA A 361 11.58 -8.16 -16.74
CA ALA A 361 11.28 -9.45 -16.14
C ALA A 361 9.81 -9.85 -16.35
N ASN A 362 8.87 -8.91 -16.14
CA ASN A 362 7.45 -9.15 -16.39
C ASN A 362 7.15 -9.35 -17.89
N LYS A 363 7.84 -8.66 -18.78
CA LYS A 363 7.74 -8.83 -20.24
C LYS A 363 8.23 -10.21 -20.68
N ALA A 364 9.38 -10.67 -20.17
CA ALA A 364 9.90 -11.99 -20.44
C ALA A 364 8.95 -13.09 -19.92
N PHE A 365 8.38 -12.89 -18.74
CA PHE A 365 7.38 -13.81 -18.19
C PHE A 365 6.13 -13.89 -19.05
N ARG A 366 5.57 -12.76 -19.51
CA ARG A 366 4.44 -12.74 -20.44
C ARG A 366 4.77 -13.47 -21.75
N ALA A 367 5.95 -13.24 -22.33
CA ALA A 367 6.39 -13.96 -23.53
C ALA A 367 6.43 -15.48 -23.31
N SER A 368 6.80 -15.94 -22.10
CA SER A 368 6.76 -17.37 -21.76
C SER A 368 5.33 -17.92 -21.66
N LEU A 369 4.37 -17.13 -21.17
CA LEU A 369 2.96 -17.51 -21.15
C LEU A 369 2.38 -17.57 -22.56
N ASP A 370 2.70 -16.58 -23.42
CA ASP A 370 2.30 -16.54 -24.83
C ASP A 370 2.81 -17.77 -25.58
N ALA A 371 4.09 -18.13 -25.42
CA ALA A 371 4.69 -19.31 -26.05
C ALA A 371 4.00 -20.63 -25.64
N LYS A 372 3.37 -20.68 -24.48
CA LYS A 372 2.64 -21.84 -23.95
C LYS A 372 1.13 -21.76 -24.21
N GLY A 373 0.65 -20.65 -24.78
CA GLY A 373 -0.77 -20.42 -25.03
C GLY A 373 -1.61 -20.24 -23.76
N TYR A 374 -1.02 -19.77 -22.66
CA TYR A 374 -1.73 -19.54 -21.42
C TYR A 374 -2.46 -18.20 -21.44
N PRO A 375 -3.77 -18.17 -21.14
CA PRO A 375 -4.55 -16.95 -21.22
C PRO A 375 -4.26 -16.04 -20.04
N TYR A 376 -4.01 -14.76 -20.31
CA TYR A 376 -3.91 -13.71 -19.29
C TYR A 376 -4.44 -12.37 -19.81
N LYS A 377 -4.73 -11.44 -18.89
CA LYS A 377 -4.95 -10.04 -19.24
C LYS A 377 -3.74 -9.23 -18.81
N TYR A 378 -3.35 -8.28 -19.65
CA TYR A 378 -2.24 -7.38 -19.37
C TYR A 378 -2.66 -5.92 -19.40
N MET A 379 -2.10 -5.15 -18.48
CA MET A 379 -2.20 -3.70 -18.45
C MET A 379 -0.81 -3.09 -18.29
N GLU A 380 -0.43 -2.23 -19.22
CA GLU A 380 0.74 -1.37 -19.11
C GLU A 380 0.31 0.03 -18.70
N THR A 381 1.08 0.64 -17.80
CA THR A 381 0.92 2.03 -17.39
C THR A 381 2.22 2.79 -17.63
N GLU A 382 2.14 4.10 -17.69
CA GLU A 382 3.31 4.95 -17.54
C GLU A 382 3.84 4.87 -16.11
N GLY A 383 5.11 5.29 -15.91
CA GLY A 383 5.75 5.37 -14.61
C GLY A 383 6.36 4.06 -14.14
N GLY A 384 6.96 4.12 -12.96
CA GLY A 384 7.80 3.07 -12.39
C GLY A 384 7.10 2.25 -11.31
N HIS A 385 7.92 1.75 -10.38
CA HIS A 385 7.54 0.88 -9.26
C HIS A 385 6.93 1.69 -8.11
N THR A 386 5.67 2.15 -8.26
CA THR A 386 5.06 3.15 -7.38
C THR A 386 3.65 2.81 -6.95
N TRP A 387 3.24 3.32 -5.78
CA TRP A 387 1.88 3.19 -5.26
C TRP A 387 0.81 3.76 -6.21
N ARG A 388 1.14 4.79 -7.00
CA ARG A 388 0.25 5.31 -8.05
C ARG A 388 -0.18 4.20 -9.00
N ASN A 389 0.77 3.44 -9.54
CA ASN A 389 0.48 2.34 -10.45
C ASN A 389 -0.31 1.23 -9.77
N TRP A 390 0.03 0.87 -8.53
CA TRP A 390 -0.66 -0.21 -7.82
C TRP A 390 -2.10 0.17 -7.44
N ARG A 391 -2.39 1.44 -7.11
CA ARG A 391 -3.77 1.93 -6.97
C ARG A 391 -4.54 1.80 -8.28
N ILE A 392 -3.91 2.15 -9.42
CA ILE A 392 -4.48 1.96 -10.74
C ILE A 392 -4.82 0.48 -10.98
N TYR A 393 -3.87 -0.42 -10.72
CA TYR A 393 -4.09 -1.85 -10.92
C TYR A 393 -5.19 -2.41 -10.04
N LEU A 394 -5.29 -1.97 -8.80
CA LEU A 394 -6.39 -2.37 -7.92
C LEU A 394 -7.75 -1.90 -8.47
N THR A 395 -7.85 -0.64 -8.95
CA THR A 395 -9.09 -0.09 -9.52
C THR A 395 -9.54 -0.78 -10.80
N GLU A 396 -8.61 -1.36 -11.57
CA GLU A 396 -8.90 -2.07 -12.81
C GLU A 396 -9.10 -3.58 -12.61
N PHE A 397 -8.43 -4.17 -11.63
CA PHE A 397 -8.52 -5.60 -11.33
C PHE A 397 -9.82 -5.95 -10.58
N VAL A 398 -10.16 -5.20 -9.52
CA VAL A 398 -11.35 -5.48 -8.66
C VAL A 398 -12.65 -5.58 -9.45
N PRO A 399 -12.94 -4.72 -10.45
CA PRO A 399 -14.15 -4.84 -11.28
C PRO A 399 -14.26 -6.13 -12.11
N LEU A 400 -13.17 -6.87 -12.28
CA LEU A 400 -13.15 -8.12 -13.06
C LEU A 400 -13.49 -9.35 -12.23
N LEU A 401 -13.55 -9.22 -10.89
CA LEU A 401 -13.69 -10.33 -9.97
C LEU A 401 -15.14 -10.81 -9.81
N PHE A 402 -15.30 -12.10 -9.62
CA PHE A 402 -16.54 -12.75 -9.16
C PHE A 402 -17.78 -12.46 -10.04
N LYS A 403 -17.59 -12.31 -11.33
CA LYS A 403 -18.68 -12.06 -12.30
C LYS A 403 -19.57 -13.26 -12.52
#